data_474d5086144f5bf0c4c9ec0296bee489
#
_entry.id   474d5086144f5bf0c4c9ec0296bee489
#
_cell.length_a   1.000
_cell.length_b   1.000
_cell.length_c   1.000
_cell.angle_alpha   90.00
_cell.angle_beta   90.00
_cell.angle_gamma   90.00
#
_symmetry.space_group_name_H-M   'P 1'
#
loop_
_entity.id
_entity.type
_entity.pdbx_description
1 polymer ?
#
loop_
_entity_poly.entity_id
_entity_poly.type
_entity_poly.pdbx_seq_one_letter_code
_entity_poly.pdbx_strand_id
1 'polypeptide(L)'
;MNLKALFRPMSMMVPDYSLIAEISLFAEGYETSRPLSKKMTKLYKLASEQVSAQPHYDFGMRAVKSVLVMAGAGKRANPDMPENITLIRAMCDSNLPKFLKADVILFHAIVQDLFPGVDVPKQETGQLYAEIVACLEEKFLVVNDDIMAKAIELYEVLGIRFGMMVVGPTGSGKTTTNRALAEAMTRLREQGHADQAFQTTHTLILNPKSISMGELYGNYNLMTNEWTDGLGSTIIRTANNDTSDDKQFITFDGPIDAIWIENMNTVLDDNRTLCLPNGERIKLNGRSLPFASFVMLLAYSSVF
;
A
#
# COMPACT_ATOMS: atom_id res chain seq x y z
N MET A 1 19.70 20.46 -30.33
CA MET A 1 20.29 21.12 -29.14
C MET A 1 20.10 20.21 -27.94
N ASN A 2 21.15 19.89 -27.22
CA ASN A 2 21.02 18.97 -26.06
C ASN A 2 20.49 19.77 -24.86
N LEU A 3 19.26 19.46 -24.41
CA LEU A 3 18.59 20.17 -23.31
C LEU A 3 19.45 20.21 -22.02
N LYS A 4 20.27 19.18 -21.78
CA LYS A 4 21.19 19.13 -20.65
C LYS A 4 22.20 20.31 -20.59
N ALA A 5 22.56 20.89 -21.74
CA ALA A 5 23.48 22.00 -21.77
C ALA A 5 22.90 23.33 -21.25
N LEU A 6 21.57 23.42 -21.18
CA LEU A 6 20.85 24.60 -20.67
C LEU A 6 20.68 24.59 -19.14
N PHE A 7 20.92 23.45 -18.48
CA PHE A 7 20.80 23.34 -17.03
C PHE A 7 22.19 23.29 -16.38
N ARG A 8 22.32 24.00 -15.26
CA ARG A 8 23.52 23.93 -14.44
C ARG A 8 23.53 22.59 -13.70
N PRO A 9 24.54 21.72 -13.91
CA PRO A 9 24.64 20.48 -13.18
C PRO A 9 24.94 20.75 -11.70
N MET A 10 24.16 20.08 -10.83
CA MET A 10 24.38 20.10 -9.38
C MET A 10 24.63 18.67 -8.90
N SER A 11 25.71 18.49 -8.15
CA SER A 11 25.99 17.19 -7.52
C SER A 11 25.09 16.98 -6.32
N MET A 12 24.41 15.82 -6.29
CA MET A 12 23.59 15.38 -5.16
C MET A 12 24.33 14.28 -4.42
N MET A 13 24.49 14.42 -3.13
CA MET A 13 25.10 13.40 -2.27
C MET A 13 24.03 12.53 -1.66
N VAL A 14 24.34 11.24 -1.44
CA VAL A 14 23.48 10.33 -0.69
C VAL A 14 23.46 10.78 0.77
N PRO A 15 22.29 11.06 1.37
CA PRO A 15 22.20 11.49 2.76
C PRO A 15 22.57 10.37 3.73
N ASP A 16 22.95 10.74 4.95
CA ASP A 16 23.13 9.77 6.04
C ASP A 16 21.75 9.30 6.55
N TYR A 17 21.37 8.09 6.15
CA TYR A 17 20.10 7.48 6.56
C TYR A 17 20.00 7.26 8.06
N SER A 18 21.13 7.01 8.75
CA SER A 18 21.13 6.78 10.18
C SER A 18 20.77 8.05 10.95
N LEU A 19 21.32 9.19 10.54
CA LEU A 19 21.01 10.48 11.16
C LEU A 19 19.54 10.88 10.93
N ILE A 20 19.04 10.72 9.70
CA ILE A 20 17.64 11.03 9.37
C ILE A 20 16.68 10.13 10.16
N ALA A 21 17.00 8.83 10.26
CA ALA A 21 16.20 7.89 11.02
C ALA A 21 16.22 8.21 12.53
N GLU A 22 17.39 8.60 13.09
CA GLU A 22 17.51 8.99 14.49
C GLU A 22 16.62 10.19 14.82
N ILE A 23 16.68 11.25 14.00
CA ILE A 23 15.86 12.45 14.19
C ILE A 23 14.37 12.13 14.06
N SER A 24 13.99 11.33 13.06
CA SER A 24 12.59 10.98 12.84
C SER A 24 12.02 10.11 13.95
N LEU A 25 12.75 9.11 14.42
CA LEU A 25 12.35 8.28 15.57
C LEU A 25 12.23 9.12 16.86
N PHE A 26 13.17 10.02 17.08
CA PHE A 26 13.10 10.92 18.22
C PHE A 26 11.87 11.84 18.16
N ALA A 27 11.55 12.39 16.98
CA ALA A 27 10.36 13.21 16.78
C ALA A 27 9.05 12.42 17.01
N GLU A 28 9.05 11.11 16.77
CA GLU A 28 7.91 10.21 17.04
C GLU A 28 7.87 9.70 18.50
N GLY A 29 8.78 10.19 19.36
CA GLY A 29 8.78 9.91 20.79
C GLY A 29 9.53 8.63 21.20
N TYR A 30 10.46 8.13 20.39
CA TYR A 30 11.33 7.00 20.75
C TYR A 30 12.47 7.46 21.65
N GLU A 31 12.59 6.88 22.83
CA GLU A 31 13.70 7.16 23.76
C GLU A 31 15.01 6.52 23.29
N THR A 32 14.91 5.31 22.73
CA THR A 32 16.06 4.55 22.21
C THR A 32 16.31 4.80 20.71
N SER A 33 16.03 6.00 20.20
CA SER A 33 16.13 6.36 18.79
C SER A 33 17.51 6.11 18.18
N ARG A 34 18.59 6.43 18.90
CA ARG A 34 19.98 6.33 18.39
C ARG A 34 20.45 4.89 18.13
N PRO A 35 20.30 3.91 19.04
CA PRO A 35 20.65 2.52 18.74
C PRO A 35 19.71 1.91 17.72
N LEU A 36 18.41 2.26 17.71
CA LEU A 36 17.42 1.74 16.78
C LEU A 36 17.65 2.21 15.35
N SER A 37 17.97 3.49 15.14
CA SER A 37 18.28 4.03 13.81
C SER A 37 19.47 3.33 13.15
N LYS A 38 20.52 3.06 13.92
CA LYS A 38 21.70 2.32 13.46
C LYS A 38 21.36 0.88 13.05
N LYS A 39 20.58 0.19 13.89
CA LYS A 39 20.13 -1.19 13.61
C LYS A 39 19.25 -1.22 12.35
N MET A 40 18.30 -0.31 12.24
CA MET A 40 17.42 -0.18 11.09
C MET A 40 18.21 0.08 9.79
N THR A 41 19.12 1.05 9.79
CA THR A 41 19.94 1.38 8.64
C THR A 41 20.85 0.21 8.23
N LYS A 42 21.41 -0.51 9.21
CA LYS A 42 22.20 -1.72 8.98
C LYS A 42 21.36 -2.84 8.38
N LEU A 43 20.11 -3.01 8.84
CA LEU A 43 19.17 -3.98 8.29
C LEU A 43 18.91 -3.71 6.81
N TYR A 44 18.55 -2.47 6.44
CA TYR A 44 18.31 -2.10 5.06
C TYR A 44 19.53 -2.27 4.17
N LYS A 45 20.72 -1.95 4.69
CA LYS A 45 21.98 -2.19 3.97
C LYS A 45 22.21 -3.68 3.73
N LEU A 46 22.09 -4.51 4.76
CA LEU A 46 22.26 -5.96 4.63
C LEU A 46 21.19 -6.58 3.73
N ALA A 47 19.95 -6.14 3.85
CA ALA A 47 18.88 -6.58 2.98
C ALA A 47 19.18 -6.25 1.52
N SER A 48 19.66 -5.03 1.21
CA SER A 48 20.01 -4.65 -0.16
C SER A 48 21.20 -5.44 -0.74
N GLU A 49 22.07 -5.99 0.11
CA GLU A 49 23.25 -6.76 -0.31
C GLU A 49 22.95 -8.28 -0.41
N GLN A 50 22.03 -8.80 0.39
CA GLN A 50 21.82 -10.25 0.53
C GLN A 50 20.56 -10.78 -0.14
N VAL A 51 19.50 -9.94 -0.22
CA VAL A 51 18.23 -10.31 -0.85
C VAL A 51 18.36 -10.23 -2.38
N SER A 52 17.55 -10.99 -3.11
CA SER A 52 17.58 -11.01 -4.58
C SER A 52 17.35 -9.60 -5.17
N ALA A 53 18.04 -9.29 -6.28
CA ALA A 53 17.91 -8.00 -6.95
C ALA A 53 16.64 -7.97 -7.82
N GLN A 54 15.50 -7.70 -7.19
CA GLN A 54 14.22 -7.56 -7.89
C GLN A 54 13.91 -6.08 -8.19
N PRO A 55 13.32 -5.76 -9.37
CA PRO A 55 13.03 -4.38 -9.75
C PRO A 55 12.05 -3.64 -8.81
N HIS A 56 11.23 -4.38 -8.07
CA HIS A 56 10.23 -3.84 -7.15
C HIS A 56 10.70 -3.74 -5.70
N TYR A 57 11.93 -4.18 -5.40
CA TYR A 57 12.51 -4.01 -4.07
C TYR A 57 13.06 -2.61 -3.92
N ASP A 58 12.59 -1.91 -2.91
CA ASP A 58 13.05 -0.56 -2.59
C ASP A 58 13.62 -0.54 -1.15
N PHE A 59 14.91 -0.33 -1.06
CA PHE A 59 15.65 -0.14 0.19
C PHE A 59 16.13 1.30 0.35
N GLY A 60 15.63 2.21 -0.47
CA GLY A 60 16.00 3.61 -0.48
C GLY A 60 15.34 4.43 0.63
N MET A 61 15.57 5.74 0.57
CA MET A 61 15.08 6.70 1.57
C MET A 61 13.54 6.71 1.69
N ARG A 62 12.80 6.44 0.61
CA ARG A 62 11.33 6.36 0.65
C ARG A 62 10.86 5.22 1.54
N ALA A 63 11.47 4.04 1.40
CA ALA A 63 11.13 2.89 2.22
C ALA A 63 11.43 3.14 3.70
N VAL A 64 12.62 3.70 3.99
CA VAL A 64 13.01 4.10 5.35
C VAL A 64 12.00 5.08 5.95
N LYS A 65 11.65 6.15 5.23
CA LYS A 65 10.68 7.15 5.70
C LYS A 65 9.30 6.54 5.97
N SER A 66 8.81 5.67 5.08
CA SER A 66 7.53 4.99 5.29
C SER A 66 7.51 4.19 6.58
N VAL A 67 8.55 3.41 6.83
CA VAL A 67 8.66 2.59 8.04
C VAL A 67 8.75 3.46 9.29
N LEU A 68 9.45 4.59 9.23
CA LEU A 68 9.54 5.53 10.37
C LEU A 68 8.16 6.11 10.72
N VAL A 69 7.39 6.51 9.72
CA VAL A 69 6.01 7.00 9.94
C VAL A 69 5.11 5.91 10.53
N MET A 70 5.24 4.67 10.03
CA MET A 70 4.49 3.52 10.56
C MET A 70 4.90 3.18 12.00
N ALA A 71 6.19 3.19 12.29
CA ALA A 71 6.69 2.96 13.63
C ALA A 71 6.17 4.02 14.61
N GLY A 72 6.11 5.29 14.18
CA GLY A 72 5.51 6.37 14.96
C GLY A 72 4.02 6.15 15.21
N ALA A 73 3.26 5.76 14.19
CA ALA A 73 1.84 5.44 14.33
C ALA A 73 1.63 4.23 15.27
N GLY A 74 2.45 3.18 15.12
CA GLY A 74 2.41 2.01 15.97
C GLY A 74 2.69 2.32 17.44
N LYS A 75 3.65 3.21 17.73
CA LYS A 75 3.93 3.66 19.11
C LYS A 75 2.79 4.47 19.70
N ARG A 76 2.16 5.34 18.90
CA ARG A 76 0.98 6.11 19.37
C ARG A 76 -0.23 5.20 19.66
N ALA A 77 -0.42 4.16 18.85
CA ALA A 77 -1.51 3.20 19.04
C ALA A 77 -1.30 2.29 20.26
N ASN A 78 -0.04 1.91 20.54
CA ASN A 78 0.33 1.01 21.63
C ASN A 78 1.51 1.59 22.42
N PRO A 79 1.31 2.55 23.31
CA PRO A 79 2.38 3.22 24.04
C PRO A 79 3.18 2.28 24.96
N ASP A 80 2.52 1.23 25.48
CA ASP A 80 3.10 0.26 26.43
C ASP A 80 3.97 -0.81 25.76
N MET A 81 3.92 -0.91 24.42
CA MET A 81 4.70 -1.90 23.68
C MET A 81 6.18 -1.49 23.61
N PRO A 82 7.13 -2.41 23.81
CA PRO A 82 8.55 -2.13 23.68
C PRO A 82 8.91 -1.55 22.30
N GLU A 83 9.73 -0.50 22.30
CA GLU A 83 10.11 0.24 21.06
C GLU A 83 10.75 -0.65 20.00
N ASN A 84 11.55 -1.63 20.44
CA ASN A 84 12.16 -2.61 19.54
C ASN A 84 11.10 -3.41 18.77
N ILE A 85 10.06 -3.89 19.46
CA ILE A 85 8.98 -4.70 18.87
C ILE A 85 8.18 -3.86 17.88
N THR A 86 7.82 -2.64 18.26
CA THR A 86 7.05 -1.72 17.39
C THR A 86 7.82 -1.42 16.11
N LEU A 87 9.12 -1.15 16.20
CA LEU A 87 9.96 -0.88 15.03
C LEU A 87 10.13 -2.12 14.15
N ILE A 88 10.40 -3.29 14.73
CA ILE A 88 10.55 -4.54 13.98
C ILE A 88 9.25 -4.87 13.26
N ARG A 89 8.11 -4.73 13.93
CA ARG A 89 6.79 -4.94 13.33
C ARG A 89 6.60 -4.02 12.13
N ALA A 90 6.83 -2.72 12.27
CA ALA A 90 6.72 -1.77 11.17
C ALA A 90 7.65 -2.11 9.99
N MET A 91 8.87 -2.61 10.25
CA MET A 91 9.79 -3.06 9.22
C MET A 91 9.29 -4.34 8.52
N CYS A 92 8.77 -5.29 9.27
CA CYS A 92 8.21 -6.53 8.72
C CYS A 92 6.96 -6.23 7.88
N ASP A 93 5.98 -5.53 8.43
CA ASP A 93 4.71 -5.20 7.76
C ASP A 93 4.92 -4.41 6.45
N SER A 94 5.95 -3.56 6.40
CA SER A 94 6.27 -2.78 5.19
C SER A 94 7.01 -3.58 4.12
N ASN A 95 7.81 -4.58 4.47
CA ASN A 95 8.71 -5.23 3.53
C ASN A 95 8.32 -6.67 3.17
N LEU A 96 7.81 -7.46 4.13
CA LEU A 96 7.46 -8.87 3.88
C LEU A 96 6.48 -9.08 2.71
N PRO A 97 5.41 -8.27 2.56
CA PRO A 97 4.47 -8.44 1.46
C PRO A 97 5.07 -8.24 0.06
N LYS A 98 6.23 -7.58 -0.02
CA LYS A 98 6.94 -7.32 -1.28
C LYS A 98 7.92 -8.42 -1.65
N PHE A 99 8.35 -9.22 -0.68
CA PHE A 99 9.41 -10.20 -0.86
C PHE A 99 8.93 -11.51 -1.47
N LEU A 100 9.81 -12.16 -2.21
CA LEU A 100 9.62 -13.52 -2.66
C LEU A 100 9.80 -14.50 -1.48
N LYS A 101 9.15 -15.67 -1.53
CA LYS A 101 9.20 -16.69 -0.43
C LYS A 101 10.63 -17.01 0.05
N ALA A 102 11.59 -17.09 -0.86
CA ALA A 102 13.00 -17.36 -0.52
C ALA A 102 13.64 -16.18 0.25
N ASP A 103 13.33 -14.95 -0.16
CA ASP A 103 13.89 -13.74 0.43
C ASP A 103 13.29 -13.41 1.80
N VAL A 104 12.04 -13.83 2.05
CA VAL A 104 11.39 -13.72 3.37
C VAL A 104 12.21 -14.43 4.45
N ILE A 105 12.71 -15.64 4.16
CA ILE A 105 13.51 -16.41 5.11
C ILE A 105 14.82 -15.67 5.44
N LEU A 106 15.48 -15.14 4.41
CA LEU A 106 16.72 -14.36 4.59
C LEU A 106 16.47 -13.09 5.39
N PHE A 107 15.39 -12.37 5.09
CA PHE A 107 15.05 -11.15 5.81
C PHE A 107 14.76 -11.42 7.29
N HIS A 108 14.02 -12.48 7.62
CA HIS A 108 13.80 -12.88 9.00
C HIS A 108 15.10 -13.23 9.73
N ALA A 109 16.03 -13.92 9.06
CA ALA A 109 17.35 -14.21 9.66
C ALA A 109 18.13 -12.93 9.97
N ILE A 110 18.13 -11.95 9.05
CA ILE A 110 18.79 -10.65 9.28
C ILE A 110 18.14 -9.91 10.47
N VAL A 111 16.80 -9.95 10.59
CA VAL A 111 16.09 -9.33 11.71
C VAL A 111 16.48 -9.99 13.03
N GLN A 112 16.52 -11.32 13.09
CA GLN A 112 16.91 -12.06 14.30
C GLN A 112 18.35 -11.77 14.72
N ASP A 113 19.28 -11.66 13.76
CA ASP A 113 20.68 -11.32 14.04
C ASP A 113 20.86 -9.92 14.62
N LEU A 114 20.08 -8.95 14.14
CA LEU A 114 20.17 -7.58 14.61
C LEU A 114 19.38 -7.31 15.91
N PHE A 115 18.35 -8.10 16.16
CA PHE A 115 17.46 -7.99 17.31
C PHE A 115 17.34 -9.33 18.05
N PRO A 116 18.44 -9.86 18.64
CA PRO A 116 18.42 -11.15 19.28
C PRO A 116 17.43 -11.18 20.47
N GLY A 117 16.68 -12.26 20.58
CA GLY A 117 15.74 -12.49 21.69
C GLY A 117 14.46 -11.66 21.65
N VAL A 118 14.13 -11.04 20.52
CA VAL A 118 12.88 -10.31 20.34
C VAL A 118 11.93 -11.16 19.51
N ASP A 119 10.89 -11.70 20.15
CA ASP A 119 9.77 -12.33 19.45
C ASP A 119 8.74 -11.26 19.07
N VAL A 120 8.43 -11.19 17.79
CA VAL A 120 7.38 -10.30 17.28
C VAL A 120 6.05 -11.05 17.35
N PRO A 121 5.09 -10.63 18.18
CA PRO A 121 3.79 -11.27 18.24
C PRO A 121 3.10 -11.11 16.87
N LYS A 122 2.66 -12.22 16.29
CA LYS A 122 1.84 -12.19 15.07
C LYS A 122 0.50 -11.52 15.39
N GLN A 123 0.01 -10.74 14.44
CA GLN A 123 -1.30 -10.12 14.57
C GLN A 123 -2.37 -11.23 14.63
N GLU A 124 -3.29 -11.12 15.59
CA GLU A 124 -4.41 -12.06 15.69
C GLU A 124 -5.42 -11.79 14.57
N THR A 125 -5.21 -12.39 13.42
CA THR A 125 -6.13 -12.33 12.26
C THR A 125 -7.09 -13.52 12.22
N GLY A 126 -7.20 -14.28 13.30
CA GLY A 126 -7.95 -15.54 13.33
C GLY A 126 -9.43 -15.42 12.94
N GLN A 127 -10.08 -14.35 13.34
CA GLN A 127 -11.49 -14.12 12.97
C GLN A 127 -11.63 -13.71 11.51
N LEU A 128 -10.77 -12.81 11.02
CA LEU A 128 -10.73 -12.44 9.61
C LEU A 128 -10.42 -13.66 8.72
N TYR A 129 -9.50 -14.51 9.15
CA TYR A 129 -9.19 -15.76 8.46
C TYR A 129 -10.43 -16.65 8.33
N ALA A 130 -11.15 -16.86 9.43
CA ALA A 130 -12.36 -17.70 9.45
C ALA A 130 -13.46 -17.15 8.51
N GLU A 131 -13.68 -15.84 8.50
CA GLU A 131 -14.66 -15.21 7.61
C GLU A 131 -14.27 -15.26 6.14
N ILE A 132 -12.98 -15.11 5.81
CA ILE A 132 -12.51 -15.29 4.43
C ILE A 132 -12.76 -16.73 3.96
N VAL A 133 -12.49 -17.73 4.80
CA VAL A 133 -12.78 -19.14 4.50
C VAL A 133 -14.27 -19.32 4.22
N ALA A 134 -15.14 -18.82 5.11
CA ALA A 134 -16.58 -18.90 4.94
C ALA A 134 -17.06 -18.24 3.63
N CYS A 135 -16.52 -17.06 3.29
CA CYS A 135 -16.83 -16.38 2.02
C CYS A 135 -16.42 -17.17 0.78
N LEU A 136 -15.27 -17.86 0.85
CA LEU A 136 -14.80 -18.69 -0.28
C LEU A 136 -15.64 -19.96 -0.42
N GLU A 137 -15.96 -20.63 0.68
CA GLU A 137 -16.78 -21.86 0.69
C GLU A 137 -18.20 -21.60 0.17
N GLU A 138 -18.86 -20.51 0.58
CA GLU A 138 -20.16 -20.12 0.06
C GLU A 138 -20.18 -19.89 -1.46
N LYS A 139 -19.07 -19.44 -2.00
CA LYS A 139 -18.88 -19.24 -3.45
C LYS A 139 -18.40 -20.51 -4.16
N PHE A 140 -18.36 -21.64 -3.47
CA PHE A 140 -17.85 -22.91 -3.98
C PHE A 140 -16.42 -22.83 -4.52
N LEU A 141 -15.59 -21.98 -3.90
CA LEU A 141 -14.18 -21.82 -4.24
C LEU A 141 -13.32 -22.67 -3.31
N VAL A 142 -12.24 -23.21 -3.85
CA VAL A 142 -11.30 -24.00 -3.06
C VAL A 142 -10.46 -23.08 -2.17
N VAL A 143 -10.44 -23.38 -0.88
CA VAL A 143 -9.58 -22.71 0.08
C VAL A 143 -8.14 -23.18 -0.14
N ASN A 144 -7.26 -22.26 -0.49
CA ASN A 144 -5.84 -22.51 -0.70
C ASN A 144 -5.04 -21.62 0.24
N ASP A 145 -4.04 -22.19 0.91
CA ASP A 145 -3.16 -21.46 1.84
C ASP A 145 -2.48 -20.26 1.19
N ASP A 146 -2.11 -20.33 -0.10
CA ASP A 146 -1.52 -19.21 -0.82
C ASP A 146 -2.52 -18.05 -1.01
N ILE A 147 -3.79 -18.33 -1.31
CA ILE A 147 -4.83 -17.30 -1.43
C ILE A 147 -5.11 -16.68 -0.07
N MET A 148 -5.19 -17.50 0.97
CA MET A 148 -5.41 -17.04 2.34
C MET A 148 -4.28 -16.15 2.84
N ALA A 149 -3.03 -16.56 2.63
CA ALA A 149 -1.87 -15.75 2.97
C ALA A 149 -1.89 -14.40 2.23
N LYS A 150 -2.21 -14.41 0.93
CA LYS A 150 -2.31 -13.17 0.14
C LYS A 150 -3.49 -12.27 0.54
N ALA A 151 -4.59 -12.83 1.01
CA ALA A 151 -5.71 -12.03 1.52
C ALA A 151 -5.35 -11.32 2.83
N ILE A 152 -4.61 -11.98 3.72
CA ILE A 152 -4.12 -11.39 4.97
C ILE A 152 -3.05 -10.34 4.67
N GLU A 153 -2.07 -10.62 3.81
CA GLU A 153 -1.08 -9.65 3.37
C GLU A 153 -1.75 -8.41 2.73
N LEU A 154 -2.81 -8.61 1.94
CA LEU A 154 -3.60 -7.52 1.35
C LEU A 154 -4.21 -6.65 2.45
N TYR A 155 -4.82 -7.27 3.46
CA TYR A 155 -5.40 -6.56 4.61
C TYR A 155 -4.35 -5.75 5.37
N GLU A 156 -3.22 -6.35 5.70
CA GLU A 156 -2.11 -5.70 6.41
C GLU A 156 -1.59 -4.49 5.64
N VAL A 157 -1.37 -4.63 4.33
CA VAL A 157 -0.87 -3.53 3.49
C VAL A 157 -1.90 -2.41 3.34
N LEU A 158 -3.20 -2.73 3.22
CA LEU A 158 -4.27 -1.73 3.17
C LEU A 158 -4.39 -0.91 4.48
N GLY A 159 -4.02 -1.49 5.62
CA GLY A 159 -3.91 -0.76 6.88
C GLY A 159 -2.77 0.25 6.93
N ILE A 160 -1.76 0.08 6.06
CA ILE A 160 -0.52 0.85 6.06
C ILE A 160 -0.47 1.85 4.90
N ARG A 161 -0.90 1.39 3.72
CA ARG A 161 -0.79 2.11 2.46
C ARG A 161 -2.16 2.49 1.93
N PHE A 162 -2.24 3.71 1.43
CA PHE A 162 -3.44 4.22 0.79
C PHE A 162 -3.77 3.50 -0.53
N GLY A 163 -2.76 3.08 -1.26
CA GLY A 163 -2.93 2.34 -2.50
C GLY A 163 -1.92 1.22 -2.66
N MET A 164 -2.34 0.17 -3.34
CA MET A 164 -1.53 -1.01 -3.58
C MET A 164 -1.71 -1.57 -4.97
N MET A 165 -0.72 -2.30 -5.42
CA MET A 165 -0.74 -3.03 -6.69
C MET A 165 -0.64 -4.53 -6.41
N VAL A 166 -1.67 -5.27 -6.85
CA VAL A 166 -1.65 -6.74 -6.85
C VAL A 166 -1.30 -7.20 -8.25
N VAL A 167 -0.10 -7.72 -8.42
CA VAL A 167 0.44 -8.09 -9.73
C VAL A 167 0.54 -9.61 -9.86
N GLY A 168 0.11 -10.14 -10.98
CA GLY A 168 0.21 -11.58 -11.25
C GLY A 168 -0.42 -11.97 -12.59
N PRO A 169 -0.18 -13.19 -13.07
CA PRO A 169 -0.77 -13.68 -14.31
C PRO A 169 -2.29 -13.76 -14.22
N THR A 170 -2.94 -13.81 -15.37
CA THR A 170 -4.40 -14.02 -15.43
C THR A 170 -4.76 -15.36 -14.80
N GLY A 171 -5.81 -15.41 -14.00
CA GLY A 171 -6.23 -16.63 -13.29
C GLY A 171 -5.53 -16.89 -11.95
N SER A 172 -4.62 -16.00 -11.48
CA SER A 172 -3.93 -16.18 -10.19
C SER A 172 -4.77 -15.82 -8.94
N GLY A 173 -6.05 -15.54 -9.08
CA GLY A 173 -6.94 -15.29 -7.95
C GLY A 173 -6.97 -13.84 -7.42
N LYS A 174 -6.34 -12.87 -8.09
CA LYS A 174 -6.29 -11.46 -7.65
C LYS A 174 -7.66 -10.87 -7.31
N THR A 175 -8.58 -10.96 -8.26
CA THR A 175 -9.95 -10.41 -8.10
C THR A 175 -10.72 -11.18 -7.03
N THR A 176 -10.52 -12.49 -6.94
CA THR A 176 -11.13 -13.36 -5.91
C THR A 176 -10.67 -12.95 -4.52
N THR A 177 -9.37 -12.79 -4.32
CA THR A 177 -8.76 -12.37 -3.04
C THR A 177 -9.30 -11.01 -2.59
N ASN A 178 -9.33 -10.03 -3.50
CA ASN A 178 -9.84 -8.68 -3.19
C ASN A 178 -11.33 -8.71 -2.78
N ARG A 179 -12.16 -9.46 -3.53
CA ARG A 179 -13.60 -9.58 -3.22
C ARG A 179 -13.87 -10.35 -1.93
N ALA A 180 -13.13 -11.44 -1.70
CA ALA A 180 -13.27 -12.22 -0.48
C ALA A 180 -12.89 -11.39 0.76
N LEU A 181 -11.82 -10.61 0.68
CA LEU A 181 -11.44 -9.70 1.76
C LEU A 181 -12.50 -8.63 2.02
N ALA A 182 -12.99 -7.95 0.98
CA ALA A 182 -14.02 -6.90 1.13
C ALA A 182 -15.30 -7.44 1.79
N GLU A 183 -15.72 -8.63 1.37
CA GLU A 183 -16.91 -9.29 1.93
C GLU A 183 -16.71 -9.75 3.37
N ALA A 184 -15.54 -10.34 3.69
CA ALA A 184 -15.21 -10.76 5.05
C ALA A 184 -15.17 -9.56 6.01
N MET A 185 -14.62 -8.42 5.60
CA MET A 185 -14.63 -7.19 6.40
C MET A 185 -16.07 -6.68 6.66
N THR A 186 -16.93 -6.72 5.65
CA THR A 186 -18.35 -6.34 5.77
C THR A 186 -19.07 -7.25 6.76
N ARG A 187 -18.88 -8.57 6.68
CA ARG A 187 -19.50 -9.54 7.61
C ARG A 187 -19.05 -9.35 9.05
N LEU A 188 -17.75 -9.12 9.27
CA LEU A 188 -17.23 -8.84 10.61
C LEU A 188 -17.87 -7.57 11.21
N ARG A 189 -18.12 -6.56 10.38
CA ARG A 189 -18.84 -5.37 10.82
C ARG A 189 -20.29 -5.66 11.18
N GLU A 190 -21.01 -6.43 10.35
CA GLU A 190 -22.39 -6.85 10.58
C GLU A 190 -22.53 -7.70 11.85
N GLN A 191 -21.52 -8.52 12.16
CA GLN A 191 -21.45 -9.31 13.39
C GLN A 191 -21.14 -8.46 14.64
N GLY A 192 -20.90 -7.15 14.47
CA GLY A 192 -20.67 -6.23 15.59
C GLY A 192 -19.25 -6.31 16.16
N HIS A 193 -18.26 -6.68 15.36
CA HIS A 193 -16.86 -6.70 15.81
C HIS A 193 -16.42 -5.33 16.32
N ALA A 194 -15.76 -5.30 17.49
CA ALA A 194 -15.39 -4.05 18.18
C ALA A 194 -14.27 -3.26 17.48
N ASP A 195 -13.50 -3.92 16.60
CA ASP A 195 -12.40 -3.27 15.91
C ASP A 195 -12.93 -2.33 14.81
N GLN A 196 -12.58 -1.05 14.93
CA GLN A 196 -12.93 -0.03 13.93
C GLN A 196 -12.26 -0.26 12.55
N ALA A 197 -11.31 -1.17 12.46
CA ALA A 197 -10.69 -1.55 11.20
C ALA A 197 -11.65 -2.30 10.27
N PHE A 198 -12.68 -2.97 10.82
CA PHE A 198 -13.70 -3.67 10.05
C PHE A 198 -14.91 -2.77 9.83
N GLN A 199 -15.13 -2.38 8.60
CA GLN A 199 -16.24 -1.55 8.15
C GLN A 199 -16.91 -2.17 6.94
N THR A 200 -18.15 -1.79 6.67
CA THR A 200 -18.83 -2.16 5.42
C THR A 200 -17.97 -1.71 4.24
N THR A 201 -17.62 -2.64 3.35
CA THR A 201 -16.68 -2.38 2.27
C THR A 201 -17.37 -2.45 0.92
N HIS A 202 -17.45 -1.31 0.24
CA HIS A 202 -17.96 -1.20 -1.12
C HIS A 202 -16.82 -1.33 -2.12
N THR A 203 -16.98 -2.21 -3.11
CA THR A 203 -15.97 -2.40 -4.16
C THR A 203 -16.46 -1.79 -5.47
N LEU A 204 -15.75 -0.77 -5.96
CA LEU A 204 -15.99 -0.11 -7.24
C LEU A 204 -14.93 -0.59 -8.23
N ILE A 205 -15.33 -1.35 -9.23
CA ILE A 205 -14.41 -1.96 -10.20
C ILE A 205 -14.48 -1.20 -11.52
N LEU A 206 -13.32 -0.78 -12.00
CA LEU A 206 -13.16 -0.09 -13.26
C LEU A 206 -12.03 -0.73 -14.08
N ASN A 207 -12.27 -1.00 -15.36
CA ASN A 207 -11.22 -1.38 -16.30
C ASN A 207 -10.74 -0.14 -17.07
N PRO A 208 -9.55 0.40 -16.77
CA PRO A 208 -9.08 1.64 -17.38
C PRO A 208 -8.72 1.49 -18.85
N LYS A 209 -8.53 0.27 -19.35
CA LYS A 209 -8.22 0.01 -20.76
C LYS A 209 -9.47 -0.11 -21.65
N SER A 210 -10.64 -0.30 -21.05
CA SER A 210 -11.90 -0.39 -21.80
C SER A 210 -12.46 0.96 -22.22
N ILE A 211 -11.92 2.04 -21.70
CA ILE A 211 -12.37 3.42 -21.91
C ILE A 211 -11.19 4.32 -22.32
N SER A 212 -11.47 5.39 -23.01
CA SER A 212 -10.46 6.38 -23.39
C SER A 212 -9.98 7.19 -22.18
N MET A 213 -8.82 7.82 -22.28
CA MET A 213 -8.29 8.68 -21.21
C MET A 213 -9.21 9.87 -20.91
N GLY A 214 -9.88 10.41 -21.92
CA GLY A 214 -10.87 11.47 -21.74
C GLY A 214 -12.12 11.00 -21.00
N GLU A 215 -12.57 9.78 -21.23
CA GLU A 215 -13.68 9.18 -20.49
C GLU A 215 -13.26 8.76 -19.07
N LEU A 216 -11.99 8.43 -18.87
CA LEU A 216 -11.48 8.05 -17.54
C LEU A 216 -11.31 9.26 -16.62
N TYR A 217 -10.61 10.30 -17.08
CA TYR A 217 -10.26 11.45 -16.25
C TYR A 217 -11.06 12.71 -16.54
N GLY A 218 -11.68 12.78 -17.70
CA GLY A 218 -12.41 13.93 -18.20
C GLY A 218 -11.75 14.54 -19.43
N ASN A 219 -12.54 15.25 -20.21
CA ASN A 219 -12.12 15.89 -21.44
C ASN A 219 -12.86 17.20 -21.68
N TYR A 220 -12.22 18.09 -22.45
CA TYR A 220 -12.89 19.27 -23.02
C TYR A 220 -13.63 18.89 -24.29
N ASN A 221 -14.88 19.30 -24.39
CA ASN A 221 -15.60 19.24 -25.66
C ASN A 221 -14.94 20.21 -26.64
N LEU A 222 -14.46 19.70 -27.78
CA LEU A 222 -13.71 20.49 -28.75
C LEU A 222 -14.55 21.61 -29.40
N MET A 223 -15.90 21.51 -29.37
CA MET A 223 -16.80 22.50 -29.97
C MET A 223 -17.29 23.55 -28.99
N THR A 224 -17.66 23.12 -27.76
CA THR A 224 -18.23 24.01 -26.74
C THR A 224 -17.19 24.51 -25.76
N ASN A 225 -16.00 23.90 -25.74
CA ASN A 225 -14.94 24.14 -24.75
C ASN A 225 -15.39 23.89 -23.30
N GLU A 226 -16.46 23.14 -23.11
CA GLU A 226 -16.96 22.75 -21.81
C GLU A 226 -16.21 21.50 -21.32
N TRP A 227 -15.94 21.49 -20.01
CA TRP A 227 -15.33 20.34 -19.36
C TRP A 227 -16.40 19.29 -19.03
N THR A 228 -16.13 18.03 -19.38
CA THR A 228 -16.92 16.87 -18.97
C THR A 228 -16.08 15.99 -18.06
N ASP A 229 -16.59 15.68 -16.87
CA ASP A 229 -15.91 14.80 -15.92
C ASP A 229 -15.84 13.37 -16.46
N GLY A 230 -14.70 12.73 -16.20
CA GLY A 230 -14.53 11.32 -16.50
C GLY A 230 -15.09 10.41 -15.40
N LEU A 231 -15.24 9.13 -15.73
CA LEU A 231 -15.77 8.13 -14.81
C LEU A 231 -14.87 7.96 -13.57
N GLY A 232 -13.56 7.86 -13.77
CA GLY A 232 -12.59 7.74 -12.68
C GLY A 232 -12.56 8.97 -11.76
N SER A 233 -12.59 10.17 -12.35
CA SER A 233 -12.63 11.42 -11.55
C SER A 233 -13.93 11.54 -10.77
N THR A 234 -15.07 11.13 -11.32
CA THR A 234 -16.37 11.12 -10.65
C THR A 234 -16.38 10.13 -9.49
N ILE A 235 -15.92 8.91 -9.70
CA ILE A 235 -15.81 7.88 -8.64
C ILE A 235 -14.96 8.39 -7.48
N ILE A 236 -13.77 8.93 -7.76
CA ILE A 236 -12.86 9.43 -6.74
C ILE A 236 -13.47 10.64 -5.99
N ARG A 237 -14.15 11.54 -6.70
CA ARG A 237 -14.83 12.69 -6.09
C ARG A 237 -15.99 12.25 -5.19
N THR A 238 -16.80 11.29 -5.65
CA THR A 238 -17.90 10.73 -4.87
C THR A 238 -17.39 10.05 -3.61
N ALA A 239 -16.36 9.22 -3.73
CA ALA A 239 -15.73 8.56 -2.58
C ALA A 239 -15.10 9.56 -1.59
N ASN A 240 -14.54 10.67 -2.09
CA ASN A 240 -13.97 11.71 -1.23
C ASN A 240 -15.04 12.55 -0.50
N ASN A 241 -16.21 12.69 -1.08
CA ASN A 241 -17.33 13.44 -0.51
C ASN A 241 -18.25 12.58 0.36
N ASP A 242 -18.04 11.26 0.37
CA ASP A 242 -18.78 10.35 1.22
C ASP A 242 -18.46 10.64 2.70
N THR A 243 -19.47 10.80 3.50
CA THR A 243 -19.38 11.07 4.95
C THR A 243 -19.67 9.84 5.79
N SER A 244 -19.99 8.70 5.16
CA SER A 244 -20.17 7.43 5.84
C SER A 244 -18.86 6.90 6.40
N ASP A 245 -18.95 6.00 7.37
CA ASP A 245 -17.77 5.28 7.90
C ASP A 245 -17.42 4.04 7.05
N ASP A 246 -18.10 3.87 5.90
CA ASP A 246 -17.91 2.72 5.02
C ASP A 246 -16.59 2.79 4.26
N LYS A 247 -15.94 1.64 4.07
CA LYS A 247 -14.74 1.55 3.25
C LYS A 247 -15.07 1.45 1.77
N GLN A 248 -14.30 2.17 0.95
CA GLN A 248 -14.46 2.16 -0.49
C GLN A 248 -13.19 1.60 -1.15
N PHE A 249 -13.30 0.41 -1.75
CA PHE A 249 -12.23 -0.19 -2.55
C PHE A 249 -12.41 0.23 -4.00
N ILE A 250 -11.64 1.24 -4.43
CA ILE A 250 -11.61 1.66 -5.83
C ILE A 250 -10.61 0.77 -6.56
N THR A 251 -11.13 -0.17 -7.33
CA THR A 251 -10.34 -1.24 -7.95
C THR A 251 -10.18 -0.99 -9.45
N PHE A 252 -8.96 -0.79 -9.87
CA PHE A 252 -8.59 -0.72 -11.30
C PHE A 252 -8.15 -2.12 -11.74
N ASP A 253 -9.03 -2.83 -12.43
CA ASP A 253 -8.78 -4.21 -12.91
C ASP A 253 -8.45 -4.17 -14.41
N GLY A 254 -7.16 -4.25 -14.75
CA GLY A 254 -6.72 -4.17 -16.13
C GLY A 254 -5.22 -4.44 -16.32
N PRO A 255 -4.77 -4.49 -17.55
CA PRO A 255 -3.36 -4.66 -17.86
C PRO A 255 -2.55 -3.40 -17.50
N ILE A 256 -1.27 -3.61 -17.27
CA ILE A 256 -0.32 -2.51 -17.01
C ILE A 256 -0.18 -1.68 -18.28
N ASP A 257 -0.53 -0.40 -18.18
CA ASP A 257 -0.32 0.58 -19.24
C ASP A 257 0.17 1.88 -18.60
N ALA A 258 1.33 2.36 -19.04
CA ALA A 258 1.97 3.56 -18.51
C ALA A 258 1.08 4.80 -18.60
N ILE A 259 0.20 4.86 -19.59
CA ILE A 259 -0.59 6.06 -19.89
C ILE A 259 -1.58 6.38 -18.77
N TRP A 260 -2.38 5.40 -18.31
CA TRP A 260 -3.37 5.66 -17.26
C TRP A 260 -2.76 5.65 -15.86
N ILE A 261 -1.69 4.86 -15.64
CA ILE A 261 -1.02 4.76 -14.33
C ILE A 261 -0.29 6.06 -13.98
N GLU A 262 0.25 6.78 -14.96
CA GLU A 262 1.02 8.01 -14.73
C GLU A 262 0.21 9.04 -13.92
N ASN A 263 -1.06 9.24 -14.24
CA ASN A 263 -1.93 10.15 -13.50
C ASN A 263 -2.27 9.67 -12.08
N MET A 264 -2.13 8.37 -11.81
CA MET A 264 -2.34 7.80 -10.47
C MET A 264 -1.12 7.91 -9.56
N ASN A 265 0.06 8.23 -10.08
CA ASN A 265 1.27 8.35 -9.27
C ASN A 265 1.09 9.35 -8.12
N THR A 266 0.48 10.50 -8.39
CA THR A 266 0.24 11.54 -7.37
C THR A 266 -0.85 11.16 -6.36
N VAL A 267 -1.73 10.23 -6.72
CA VAL A 267 -2.77 9.67 -5.83
C VAL A 267 -2.17 8.65 -4.87
N LEU A 268 -1.30 7.77 -5.40
CA LEU A 268 -0.68 6.69 -4.63
C LEU A 268 0.50 7.15 -3.76
N ASP A 269 1.09 8.30 -4.10
CA ASP A 269 2.14 8.95 -3.32
C ASP A 269 1.58 9.60 -2.04
N ASP A 270 2.47 10.07 -1.18
CA ASP A 270 2.16 10.79 0.05
C ASP A 270 1.31 12.06 -0.17
N ASN A 271 1.32 12.61 -1.39
CA ASN A 271 0.53 13.79 -1.76
C ASN A 271 -0.97 13.52 -1.84
N ARG A 272 -1.38 12.28 -2.16
CA ARG A 272 -2.78 11.83 -2.22
C ARG A 272 -3.67 12.79 -2.99
N THR A 273 -3.22 13.19 -4.15
CA THR A 273 -3.90 14.22 -4.96
C THR A 273 -4.05 13.74 -6.39
N LEU A 274 -5.28 13.68 -6.86
CA LEU A 274 -5.55 13.47 -8.29
C LEU A 274 -5.50 14.81 -9.02
N CYS A 275 -4.61 14.93 -10.00
CA CYS A 275 -4.53 16.09 -10.87
C CYS A 275 -5.26 15.80 -12.18
N LEU A 276 -6.27 16.60 -12.48
CA LEU A 276 -7.05 16.47 -13.71
C LEU A 276 -6.48 17.37 -14.84
N PRO A 277 -6.72 17.03 -16.10
CA PRO A 277 -6.27 17.84 -17.25
C PRO A 277 -6.81 19.28 -17.29
N ASN A 278 -7.94 19.55 -16.62
CA ASN A 278 -8.51 20.90 -16.46
C ASN A 278 -7.77 21.77 -15.44
N GLY A 279 -6.72 21.24 -14.79
CA GLY A 279 -5.96 21.93 -13.73
C GLY A 279 -6.55 21.76 -12.33
N GLU A 280 -7.71 21.13 -12.19
CA GLU A 280 -8.29 20.81 -10.88
C GLU A 280 -7.44 19.77 -10.14
N ARG A 281 -7.33 19.94 -8.82
CA ARG A 281 -6.61 19.03 -7.94
C ARG A 281 -7.57 18.52 -6.87
N ILE A 282 -7.96 17.25 -6.99
CA ILE A 282 -8.79 16.58 -6.00
C ILE A 282 -7.88 16.01 -4.92
N LYS A 283 -7.82 16.67 -3.78
CA LYS A 283 -7.05 16.18 -2.63
C LYS A 283 -7.89 15.18 -1.86
N LEU A 284 -7.40 13.97 -1.72
CA LEU A 284 -8.02 12.94 -0.92
C LEU A 284 -7.77 13.23 0.56
N ASN A 285 -8.84 13.60 1.27
CA ASN A 285 -8.74 14.05 2.65
C ASN A 285 -8.40 12.88 3.59
N GLY A 286 -7.61 13.17 4.64
CA GLY A 286 -7.22 12.17 5.65
C GLY A 286 -8.37 11.61 6.49
N ARG A 287 -9.59 12.16 6.39
CA ARG A 287 -10.80 11.59 7.00
C ARG A 287 -11.29 10.37 6.22
N SER A 288 -11.10 10.33 4.90
CA SER A 288 -11.36 9.16 4.06
C SER A 288 -10.24 8.11 4.11
N LEU A 289 -9.21 8.32 4.91
CA LEU A 289 -8.00 7.49 4.97
C LEU A 289 -8.19 6.08 5.55
N PRO A 290 -9.03 5.86 6.57
CA PRO A 290 -9.39 4.49 6.89
C PRO A 290 -10.43 3.90 5.92
N PHE A 291 -11.07 4.73 5.08
CA PHE A 291 -12.29 4.36 4.35
C PHE A 291 -12.14 4.24 2.83
N ALA A 292 -11.21 4.96 2.20
CA ALA A 292 -10.95 4.80 0.76
C ALA A 292 -9.58 4.19 0.49
N SER A 293 -9.54 3.05 -0.17
CA SER A 293 -8.31 2.36 -0.56
C SER A 293 -8.30 2.10 -2.06
N PHE A 294 -7.17 2.38 -2.69
CA PHE A 294 -6.96 2.10 -4.11
C PHE A 294 -6.31 0.73 -4.29
N VAL A 295 -6.98 -0.14 -5.00
CA VAL A 295 -6.45 -1.47 -5.34
C VAL A 295 -6.29 -1.56 -6.85
N MET A 296 -5.07 -1.74 -7.32
CA MET A 296 -4.78 -1.99 -8.72
C MET A 296 -4.55 -3.49 -8.92
N LEU A 297 -5.45 -4.14 -9.66
CA LEU A 297 -5.32 -5.55 -10.04
C LEU A 297 -4.67 -5.60 -11.43
N LEU A 298 -3.37 -5.80 -11.46
CA LEU A 298 -2.59 -5.75 -12.68
C LEU A 298 -2.32 -7.16 -13.20
N ALA A 299 -2.83 -7.44 -14.40
CA ALA A 299 -2.49 -8.65 -15.11
C ALA A 299 -1.32 -8.40 -16.06
N TYR A 300 -0.27 -9.23 -15.99
CA TYR A 300 0.72 -9.28 -17.04
C TYR A 300 0.52 -10.58 -17.84
N SER A 301 0.53 -10.46 -19.16
CA SER A 301 0.64 -11.65 -20.01
C SER A 301 2.10 -12.07 -20.00
N SER A 302 2.37 -13.28 -19.53
CA SER A 302 3.67 -13.91 -19.73
C SER A 302 3.83 -14.22 -21.23
N VAL A 303 4.18 -13.19 -22.00
CA VAL A 303 4.73 -13.37 -23.34
C VAL A 303 6.20 -13.03 -23.21
N PHE A 304 6.95 -14.01 -22.77
CA PHE A 304 8.36 -14.22 -23.08
C PHE A 304 8.58 -15.71 -23.18
#